data_0a450225cc3e2005be65a3c0c99b3b95
#
_entry.id   0a450225cc3e2005be65a3c0c99b3b95
#
_cell.length_a   1.000
_cell.length_b   1.000
_cell.length_c   1.000
_cell.angle_alpha   90.00
_cell.angle_beta   90.00
_cell.angle_gamma   90.00
#
_symmetry.space_group_name_H-M   'P 1'
#
loop_
_entity.id
_entity.type
_entity.pdbx_description
1 polymer ?
#
loop_
_entity_poly.entity_id
_entity_poly.type
_entity_poly.pdbx_seq_one_letter_code
_entity_poly.pdbx_strand_id
1 'polypeptide(L)'
;MSKIELINITSTSDNKTYYINQAFLEKNKGIVNDRYYNHYKNKKEQVTFINLEEIDAFNKNIEKNVDYKDFRRNIIISGIDISKCINKKIIIKDVILKIHELCQPCNYLQNKLGIPNLVKMLVNRSGVRAEIVSSGFISVGDHIKIY
;
A
#
# COMPACT_ATOMS: atom_id res chain seq x y z
N MET A 1 5.68 -15.29 9.07
CA MET A 1 5.03 -14.32 9.96
C MET A 1 4.74 -13.04 9.20
N SER A 2 3.55 -12.50 9.35
CA SER A 2 3.14 -11.31 8.59
C SER A 2 3.69 -10.03 9.22
N LYS A 3 4.24 -9.15 8.39
CA LYS A 3 4.86 -7.92 8.87
C LYS A 3 4.90 -6.84 7.79
N ILE A 4 5.14 -5.61 8.23
CA ILE A 4 5.44 -4.48 7.35
C ILE A 4 6.89 -4.60 6.90
N GLU A 5 7.09 -4.67 5.58
CA GLU A 5 8.43 -4.68 4.98
C GLU A 5 8.93 -3.27 4.66
N LEU A 6 8.07 -2.43 4.09
CA LEU A 6 8.39 -1.06 3.68
C LEU A 6 7.20 -0.15 3.87
N ILE A 7 7.47 1.13 4.10
CA ILE A 7 6.46 2.18 4.13
C ILE A 7 6.88 3.27 3.15
N ASN A 8 5.96 3.67 2.27
CA ASN A 8 6.18 4.68 1.25
C ASN A 8 5.22 5.84 1.42
N ILE A 9 5.72 7.05 1.27
CA ILE A 9 4.89 8.24 1.10
C ILE A 9 5.30 8.98 -0.16
N THR A 10 4.36 9.67 -0.79
CA THR A 10 4.64 10.55 -1.93
C THR A 10 4.49 11.99 -1.47
N SER A 11 5.56 12.77 -1.66
CA SER A 11 5.57 14.18 -1.27
C SER A 11 4.70 15.03 -2.20
N THR A 12 3.99 16.00 -1.64
CA THR A 12 3.24 17.01 -2.44
C THR A 12 4.17 18.01 -3.13
N SER A 13 5.35 18.24 -2.56
CA SER A 13 6.25 19.29 -3.06
C SER A 13 6.93 18.90 -4.37
N ASP A 14 7.38 17.65 -4.52
CA ASP A 14 8.11 17.17 -5.70
C ASP A 14 7.46 15.98 -6.39
N ASN A 15 6.35 15.48 -5.86
CA ASN A 15 5.62 14.30 -6.37
C ASN A 15 6.48 13.02 -6.45
N LYS A 16 7.53 12.95 -5.65
CA LYS A 16 8.39 11.76 -5.54
C LYS A 16 7.97 10.90 -4.36
N THR A 17 8.23 9.61 -4.48
CA THR A 17 7.94 8.62 -3.44
C THR A 17 9.20 8.30 -2.65
N TYR A 18 9.07 8.30 -1.33
CA TYR A 18 10.18 8.07 -0.40
C TYR A 18 9.85 6.92 0.54
N TYR A 19 10.88 6.14 0.89
CA TYR A 19 10.79 5.18 1.98
C TYR A 19 10.93 5.91 3.31
N ILE A 20 10.08 5.54 4.27
CA ILE A 20 10.17 6.03 5.65
C ILE A 20 10.10 4.85 6.60
N ASN A 21 10.70 4.98 7.79
CA ASN A 21 10.74 3.89 8.77
C ASN A 21 9.51 3.85 9.67
N GLN A 22 8.87 4.99 9.88
CA GLN A 22 7.71 5.12 10.75
C GLN A 22 6.74 6.13 10.15
N ALA A 23 5.45 5.85 10.29
CA ALA A 23 4.39 6.73 9.83
C ALA A 23 3.29 6.86 10.88
N PHE A 24 2.68 8.04 10.96
CA PHE A 24 1.46 8.23 11.73
C PHE A 24 0.25 8.13 10.82
N LEU A 25 -0.64 7.20 11.14
CA LEU A 25 -1.90 7.00 10.44
C LEU A 25 -3.01 7.68 11.24
N GLU A 26 -3.65 8.65 10.65
CA GLU A 26 -4.66 9.45 11.34
C GLU A 26 -6.06 9.14 10.82
N LYS A 27 -6.94 8.75 11.73
CA LYS A 27 -8.35 8.49 11.41
C LYS A 27 -8.97 9.70 10.70
N ASN A 28 -9.72 9.44 9.65
CA ASN A 28 -10.40 10.43 8.79
C ASN A 28 -9.47 11.29 7.93
N LYS A 29 -8.15 11.13 8.01
CA LYS A 29 -7.21 11.99 7.27
C LYS A 29 -6.21 11.25 6.40
N GLY A 30 -5.70 10.09 6.83
CA GLY A 30 -4.73 9.33 6.07
C GLY A 30 -3.35 9.27 6.74
N ILE A 31 -2.31 9.12 5.93
CA ILE A 31 -0.93 9.07 6.40
C ILE A 31 -0.35 10.48 6.43
N VAL A 32 0.11 10.92 7.60
CA VAL A 32 0.73 12.24 7.76
C VAL A 32 1.95 12.35 6.82
N ASN A 33 2.07 13.47 6.14
CA ASN A 33 3.10 13.80 5.14
C ASN A 33 2.96 13.13 3.78
N ASP A 34 1.97 12.26 3.59
CA ASP A 34 1.66 11.74 2.27
C ASP A 34 0.79 12.73 1.49
N ARG A 35 0.92 12.72 0.14
CA ARG A 35 0.20 13.65 -0.75
C ARG A 35 -1.31 13.60 -0.58
N TYR A 36 -1.85 12.46 -0.19
CA TYR A 36 -3.29 12.28 0.00
C TYR A 36 -3.75 12.55 1.42
N TYR A 37 -2.86 12.98 2.31
CA TYR A 37 -3.25 13.34 3.66
C TYR A 37 -4.29 14.46 3.64
N ASN A 38 -5.42 14.23 4.30
CA ASN A 38 -6.53 15.19 4.41
C ASN A 38 -7.19 15.58 3.06
N HIS A 39 -6.99 14.76 2.02
CA HIS A 39 -7.57 14.99 0.69
C HIS A 39 -8.77 14.11 0.37
N TYR A 40 -9.17 13.23 1.28
CA TYR A 40 -10.15 12.22 0.97
C TYR A 40 -11.57 12.68 1.18
N LYS A 41 -12.38 12.41 0.17
CA LYS A 41 -13.84 12.41 0.26
C LYS A 41 -14.36 11.02 0.59
N ASN A 42 -13.58 9.98 0.38
CA ASN A 42 -13.93 8.58 0.60
C ASN A 42 -12.95 7.92 1.57
N LYS A 43 -13.43 7.58 2.75
CA LYS A 43 -12.59 6.96 3.79
C LYS A 43 -12.06 5.56 3.44
N LYS A 44 -12.59 4.92 2.41
CA LYS A 44 -12.10 3.62 1.93
C LYS A 44 -10.72 3.69 1.26
N GLU A 45 -10.26 4.89 0.92
CA GLU A 45 -9.07 5.12 0.11
C GLU A 45 -7.91 5.75 0.89
N GLN A 46 -7.96 5.72 2.22
CA GLN A 46 -6.98 6.45 3.05
C GLN A 46 -5.57 5.86 3.00
N VAL A 47 -5.46 4.56 2.84
CA VAL A 47 -4.18 3.84 2.84
C VAL A 47 -4.23 2.73 1.80
N THR A 48 -3.10 2.50 1.13
CA THR A 48 -2.97 1.38 0.21
C THR A 48 -1.94 0.38 0.72
N PHE A 49 -2.22 -0.90 0.53
CA PHE A 49 -1.32 -2.01 0.86
C PHE A 49 -1.04 -2.83 -0.38
N ILE A 50 0.16 -3.39 -0.48
CA ILE A 50 0.48 -4.40 -1.48
C ILE A 50 1.40 -5.44 -0.86
N ASN A 51 1.32 -6.67 -1.33
CA ASN A 51 2.24 -7.74 -0.94
C ASN A 51 3.58 -7.61 -1.65
N LEU A 52 4.66 -7.70 -0.89
CA LEU A 52 6.01 -7.77 -1.44
C LEU A 52 6.14 -8.94 -2.41
N GLU A 53 5.53 -10.07 -2.07
CA GLU A 53 5.54 -11.28 -2.90
C GLU A 53 4.94 -11.05 -4.29
N GLU A 54 3.91 -10.20 -4.38
CA GLU A 54 3.30 -9.86 -5.69
C GLU A 54 4.23 -9.00 -6.55
N ILE A 55 4.94 -8.06 -5.94
CA ILE A 55 5.93 -7.24 -6.65
C ILE A 55 7.09 -8.11 -7.13
N ASP A 56 7.59 -8.98 -6.27
CA ASP A 56 8.70 -9.87 -6.62
C ASP A 56 8.31 -10.83 -7.75
N ALA A 57 7.10 -11.38 -7.71
CA ALA A 57 6.59 -12.24 -8.78
C ALA A 57 6.46 -11.48 -10.11
N PHE A 58 5.97 -10.25 -10.06
CA PHE A 58 5.86 -9.39 -11.24
C PHE A 58 7.25 -9.13 -11.86
N ASN A 59 8.22 -8.71 -11.03
CA ASN A 59 9.59 -8.44 -11.48
C ASN A 59 10.23 -9.69 -12.10
N LYS A 60 10.01 -10.85 -11.49
CA LYS A 60 10.53 -12.12 -12.02
C LYS A 60 9.93 -12.43 -13.40
N ASN A 61 8.63 -12.23 -13.57
CA ASN A 61 7.94 -12.52 -14.83
C ASN A 61 8.42 -11.63 -15.97
N ILE A 62 8.73 -10.36 -15.70
CA ILE A 62 9.19 -9.41 -16.73
C ILE A 62 10.71 -9.34 -16.83
N GLU A 63 11.43 -10.07 -15.97
CA GLU A 63 12.90 -10.07 -15.90
C GLU A 63 13.47 -8.67 -15.69
N LYS A 64 12.84 -7.89 -14.82
CA LYS A 64 13.26 -6.53 -14.45
C LYS A 64 13.21 -6.35 -12.94
N ASN A 65 13.80 -5.24 -12.47
CA ASN A 65 13.86 -4.87 -11.07
C ASN A 65 13.19 -3.50 -10.88
N VAL A 66 11.87 -3.46 -11.05
CA VAL A 66 11.09 -2.25 -10.71
C VAL A 66 11.15 -2.07 -9.20
N ASP A 67 11.54 -0.89 -8.75
CA ASP A 67 11.65 -0.58 -7.32
C ASP A 67 10.27 -0.68 -6.65
N TYR A 68 10.23 -1.22 -5.45
CA TYR A 68 8.98 -1.39 -4.70
C TYR A 68 8.19 -0.09 -4.57
N LYS A 69 8.86 1.04 -4.32
CA LYS A 69 8.20 2.35 -4.18
C LYS A 69 7.53 2.83 -5.47
N ASP A 70 7.97 2.35 -6.63
CA ASP A 70 7.43 2.79 -7.92
C ASP A 70 6.04 2.25 -8.21
N PHE A 71 5.58 1.26 -7.46
CA PHE A 71 4.19 0.82 -7.47
C PHE A 71 3.25 1.78 -6.74
N ARG A 72 3.82 2.71 -5.97
CA ARG A 72 3.12 3.80 -5.29
C ARG A 72 2.03 3.34 -4.31
N ARG A 73 2.23 2.18 -3.70
CA ARG A 73 1.42 1.72 -2.59
C ARG A 73 2.11 2.10 -1.30
N ASN A 74 1.33 2.54 -0.30
CA ASN A 74 1.87 3.10 0.94
C ASN A 74 2.59 2.05 1.80
N ILE A 75 1.98 0.89 1.99
CA ILE A 75 2.47 -0.12 2.93
C ILE A 75 2.70 -1.42 2.17
N ILE A 76 3.94 -1.86 2.15
CA ILE A 76 4.35 -3.11 1.52
C ILE A 76 4.53 -4.14 2.62
N ILE A 77 3.78 -5.22 2.54
CA ILE A 77 3.73 -6.26 3.57
C ILE A 77 4.14 -7.62 3.02
N SER A 78 4.44 -8.54 3.92
CA SER A 78 4.73 -9.93 3.58
C SER A 78 4.07 -10.89 4.57
N GLY A 79 4.00 -12.17 4.18
CA GLY A 79 3.59 -13.24 5.08
C GLY A 79 2.09 -13.47 5.20
N ILE A 80 1.27 -12.64 4.58
CA ILE A 80 -0.18 -12.77 4.52
C ILE A 80 -0.65 -12.24 3.16
N ASP A 81 -1.61 -12.89 2.54
CA ASP A 81 -2.20 -12.39 1.30
C ASP A 81 -3.26 -11.34 1.63
N ILE A 82 -2.91 -10.07 1.47
CA ILE A 82 -3.79 -8.96 1.85
C ILE A 82 -5.08 -8.92 1.01
N SER A 83 -5.06 -9.43 -0.21
CA SER A 83 -6.25 -9.48 -1.06
C SER A 83 -7.35 -10.38 -0.51
N LYS A 84 -6.98 -11.33 0.35
CA LYS A 84 -7.94 -12.23 1.04
C LYS A 84 -8.52 -11.62 2.30
N CYS A 85 -8.10 -10.42 2.66
CA CYS A 85 -8.57 -9.72 3.86
C CYS A 85 -9.67 -8.69 3.56
N ILE A 86 -10.22 -8.68 2.35
CA ILE A 86 -11.32 -7.79 1.98
C ILE A 86 -12.49 -7.97 2.95
N ASN A 87 -13.03 -6.85 3.43
CA ASN A 87 -14.08 -6.77 4.45
C ASN A 87 -13.64 -7.19 5.86
N LYS A 88 -12.36 -7.45 6.05
CA LYS A 88 -11.80 -7.75 7.38
C LYS A 88 -11.07 -6.54 7.94
N LYS A 89 -10.86 -6.54 9.24
CA LYS A 89 -10.00 -5.59 9.92
C LYS A 89 -8.65 -6.22 10.19
N ILE A 90 -7.61 -5.40 10.15
CA ILE A 90 -6.26 -5.79 10.59
C ILE A 90 -5.81 -4.87 11.69
N ILE A 91 -4.93 -5.38 12.55
CA ILE A 91 -4.34 -4.61 13.66
C ILE A 91 -2.83 -4.59 13.48
N ILE A 92 -2.26 -3.39 13.53
CA ILE A 92 -0.82 -3.16 13.54
C ILE A 92 -0.53 -2.22 14.71
N LYS A 93 0.03 -2.75 15.81
CA LYS A 93 0.19 -2.01 17.06
C LYS A 93 -1.17 -1.47 17.54
N ASP A 94 -1.30 -0.15 17.72
CA ASP A 94 -2.55 0.48 18.14
C ASP A 94 -3.47 0.84 16.97
N VAL A 95 -3.01 0.63 15.73
CA VAL A 95 -3.75 1.01 14.53
C VAL A 95 -4.66 -0.12 14.09
N ILE A 96 -5.94 0.20 13.93
CA ILE A 96 -6.92 -0.72 13.34
C ILE A 96 -7.28 -0.18 11.96
N LEU A 97 -7.20 -1.05 10.96
CA LEU A 97 -7.55 -0.71 9.58
C LEU A 97 -8.62 -1.66 9.07
N LYS A 98 -9.57 -1.12 8.31
CA LYS A 98 -10.56 -1.90 7.59
C LYS A 98 -10.14 -2.02 6.13
N ILE A 99 -9.99 -3.25 5.64
CA ILE A 99 -9.67 -3.51 4.23
C ILE A 99 -10.98 -3.51 3.45
N HIS A 100 -11.11 -2.59 2.49
CA HIS A 100 -12.37 -2.38 1.78
C HIS A 100 -12.43 -3.02 0.39
N GLU A 101 -11.41 -2.81 -0.43
CA GLU A 101 -11.49 -3.20 -1.84
C GLU A 101 -10.10 -3.37 -2.45
N LEU A 102 -10.07 -4.05 -3.59
CA LEU A 102 -8.85 -4.17 -4.38
C LEU A 102 -8.48 -2.81 -4.97
N CYS A 103 -7.18 -2.52 -4.97
CA CYS A 103 -6.62 -1.36 -5.64
C CYS A 103 -6.06 -1.83 -6.98
N GLN A 104 -6.79 -1.59 -8.06
CA GLN A 104 -6.39 -2.07 -9.39
C GLN A 104 -5.26 -1.23 -9.98
N PRO A 105 -4.41 -1.82 -10.84
CA PRO A 105 -3.41 -1.08 -11.58
C PRO A 105 -4.08 -0.14 -12.60
N CYS A 106 -3.39 0.94 -12.97
CA CYS A 106 -3.93 1.90 -13.92
C CYS A 106 -2.98 2.13 -15.10
N ASN A 107 -3.54 2.67 -16.19
CA ASN A 107 -2.75 3.00 -17.38
C ASN A 107 -1.65 4.03 -17.08
N TYR A 108 -1.88 4.93 -16.15
CA TYR A 108 -0.86 5.91 -15.73
C TYR A 108 0.41 5.20 -15.26
N LEU A 109 0.27 4.20 -14.39
CA LEU A 109 1.42 3.44 -13.88
C LEU A 109 2.12 2.68 -15.01
N GLN A 110 1.34 2.05 -15.90
CA GLN A 110 1.89 1.34 -17.07
C GLN A 110 2.72 2.27 -17.95
N ASN A 111 2.20 3.45 -18.25
CA ASN A 111 2.89 4.42 -19.09
C ASN A 111 4.11 5.02 -18.39
N LYS A 112 4.00 5.35 -17.11
CA LYS A 112 5.09 5.91 -16.32
C LYS A 112 6.29 4.98 -16.23
N LEU A 113 6.06 3.68 -16.01
CA LEU A 113 7.11 2.68 -15.92
C LEU A 113 7.56 2.17 -17.28
N GLY A 114 6.80 2.47 -18.35
CA GLY A 114 7.13 2.01 -19.70
C GLY A 114 7.08 0.50 -19.88
N ILE A 115 6.22 -0.17 -19.12
CA ILE A 115 6.09 -1.63 -19.15
C ILE A 115 4.80 -2.01 -19.85
N PRO A 116 4.89 -2.58 -21.08
CA PRO A 116 3.70 -3.03 -21.80
C PRO A 116 2.93 -4.10 -21.02
N ASN A 117 1.60 -4.06 -21.09
CA ASN A 117 0.72 -5.04 -20.46
C ASN A 117 0.76 -5.07 -18.92
N LEU A 118 1.34 -4.05 -18.27
CA LEU A 118 1.41 -3.99 -16.80
C LEU A 118 0.01 -4.13 -16.18
N VAL A 119 -0.97 -3.37 -16.67
CA VAL A 119 -2.34 -3.40 -16.14
C VAL A 119 -2.92 -4.82 -16.22
N LYS A 120 -2.73 -5.49 -17.36
CA LYS A 120 -3.22 -6.86 -17.55
C LYS A 120 -2.52 -7.85 -16.61
N MET A 121 -1.24 -7.69 -16.39
CA MET A 121 -0.44 -8.58 -15.55
C MET A 121 -0.75 -8.43 -14.06
N LEU A 122 -1.11 -7.23 -13.62
CA LEU A 122 -1.33 -6.90 -12.21
C LEU A 122 -2.83 -6.84 -11.83
N VAL A 123 -3.74 -7.13 -12.73
CA VAL A 123 -5.17 -7.13 -12.39
C VAL A 123 -5.42 -8.06 -11.20
N ASN A 124 -6.13 -7.56 -10.18
CA ASN A 124 -6.40 -8.24 -8.90
C ASN A 124 -5.16 -8.55 -8.06
N ARG A 125 -3.97 -8.07 -8.45
CA ARG A 125 -2.69 -8.35 -7.76
C ARG A 125 -1.95 -7.09 -7.32
N SER A 126 -2.54 -5.92 -7.45
CA SER A 126 -1.86 -4.66 -7.15
C SER A 126 -2.26 -4.03 -5.82
N GLY A 127 -2.71 -4.87 -4.89
CA GLY A 127 -2.96 -4.44 -3.53
C GLY A 127 -4.40 -4.09 -3.22
N VAL A 128 -4.59 -3.45 -2.08
CA VAL A 128 -5.91 -3.11 -1.53
C VAL A 128 -5.94 -1.68 -1.00
N ARG A 129 -7.14 -1.16 -0.86
CA ARG A 129 -7.43 0.11 -0.20
C ARG A 129 -8.03 -0.12 1.17
N ALA A 130 -7.65 0.71 2.13
CA ALA A 130 -8.07 0.57 3.50
C ALA A 130 -8.47 1.89 4.13
N GLU A 131 -9.29 1.76 5.17
CA GLU A 131 -9.72 2.85 6.04
C GLU A 131 -8.99 2.74 7.36
N ILE A 132 -8.55 3.88 7.90
CA ILE A 132 -7.97 3.96 9.25
C ILE A 132 -9.13 4.07 10.25
N VAL A 133 -9.32 3.03 11.05
CA VAL A 133 -10.37 2.98 12.05
C VAL A 133 -9.91 3.59 13.37
N SER A 134 -8.66 3.34 13.77
CA SER A 134 -8.03 3.99 14.91
C SER A 134 -6.64 4.48 14.56
N SER A 135 -6.31 5.69 15.03
CA SER A 135 -5.03 6.36 14.74
C SER A 135 -3.87 5.77 15.53
N GLY A 136 -2.66 5.90 15.01
CA GLY A 136 -1.45 5.51 15.70
C GLY A 136 -0.23 5.48 14.79
N PHE A 137 0.91 5.16 15.37
CA PHE A 137 2.16 4.96 14.65
C PHE A 137 2.30 3.52 14.21
N ILE A 138 2.83 3.35 13.00
CA ILE A 138 3.31 2.06 12.49
C ILE A 138 4.76 2.20 12.07
N SER A 139 5.50 1.11 12.16
CA SER A 139 6.93 1.08 11.79
C SER A 139 7.25 -0.13 10.94
N VAL A 140 8.28 -0.01 10.12
CA VAL A 140 8.84 -1.15 9.39
C VAL A 140 9.19 -2.25 10.40
N GLY A 141 8.79 -3.48 10.08
CA GLY A 141 8.98 -4.64 10.96
C GLY A 141 7.82 -4.94 11.88
N ASP A 142 6.85 -4.06 12.00
CA ASP A 142 5.67 -4.31 12.83
C ASP A 142 4.85 -5.49 12.30
N HIS A 143 4.38 -6.31 13.22
CA HIS A 143 3.55 -7.47 12.88
C HIS A 143 2.11 -7.08 12.57
N ILE A 144 1.48 -7.87 11.71
CA ILE A 144 0.10 -7.68 11.28
C ILE A 144 -0.73 -8.82 11.83
N LYS A 145 -1.86 -8.48 12.47
CA LYS A 145 -2.84 -9.47 12.94
C LYS A 145 -4.16 -9.24 12.23
N ILE A 146 -4.83 -10.32 11.87
CA ILE A 146 -6.21 -10.26 11.38
C ILE A 146 -7.13 -10.22 12.61
N TYR A 147 -8.05 -9.27 12.57
CA TYR A 147 -9.01 -9.05 13.66
C TYR A 147 -10.24 -9.95 13.51
#